data_94ebb3044f36a4a5de826dc2ab4e52a6
#
_entry.id   94ebb3044f36a4a5de826dc2ab4e52a6
#
_cell.length_a   1.000
_cell.length_b   1.000
_cell.length_c   1.000
_cell.angle_alpha   90.00
_cell.angle_beta   90.00
_cell.angle_gamma   90.00
#
_symmetry.space_group_name_H-M   'P 1'
#
loop_
_entity.id
_entity.type
_entity.pdbx_description
1 polymer ?
#
loop_
_entity_poly.entity_id
_entity_poly.type
_entity_poly.pdbx_seq_one_letter_code
_entity_poly.pdbx_strand_id
1 'polypeptide(L)'
;AKRKKVDFKTCLQYDFVGLNRGSSLLELTSRAAEKEEQHMHMRVQVRSFDAMCHMIAAGLGVGVLPLGACVSQVQALKLKTVRLQDAWAQRKLVVAFNPQRELSPSALLLMQQLTAA
;
A
#
# COMPACT_ATOMS: atom_id res chain seq x y z
N ALA A 1 -11.64 -17.37 9.19
CA ALA A 1 -11.42 -16.99 7.80
C ALA A 1 -10.22 -16.06 7.69
N LYS A 2 -9.44 -16.25 6.68
CA LYS A 2 -8.27 -15.44 6.44
C LYS A 2 -8.65 -14.09 5.88
N ARG A 3 -8.07 -13.06 6.44
CA ARG A 3 -8.28 -11.73 5.95
C ARG A 3 -7.24 -11.41 4.88
N LYS A 4 -7.66 -11.47 3.63
CA LYS A 4 -6.79 -11.19 2.49
C LYS A 4 -7.16 -9.90 1.78
N LYS A 5 -8.04 -9.12 2.39
CA LYS A 5 -8.49 -7.85 1.85
C LYS A 5 -8.50 -6.81 2.94
N VAL A 6 -8.29 -5.57 2.55
CA VAL A 6 -8.32 -4.44 3.47
C VAL A 6 -9.00 -3.28 2.75
N ASP A 7 -9.66 -2.42 3.51
CA ASP A 7 -10.21 -1.20 2.92
C ASP A 7 -9.16 -0.08 2.99
N PHE A 8 -9.28 0.85 2.06
CA PHE A 8 -8.33 1.94 1.94
C PHE A 8 -8.34 2.85 3.17
N LYS A 9 -9.50 3.05 3.76
CA LYS A 9 -9.65 3.86 4.97
C LYS A 9 -8.73 3.36 6.08
N THR A 10 -8.65 2.05 6.27
CA THR A 10 -7.77 1.45 7.27
C THR A 10 -6.31 1.77 6.98
N CYS A 11 -5.95 1.84 5.72
CA CYS A 11 -4.56 2.10 5.32
C CYS A 11 -4.14 3.55 5.53
N LEU A 12 -5.09 4.48 5.65
CA LEU A 12 -4.78 5.90 5.73
C LEU A 12 -4.05 6.30 7.00
N GLN A 13 -3.98 5.43 7.99
CA GLN A 13 -3.24 5.69 9.22
C GLN A 13 -1.72 5.48 9.07
N TYR A 14 -1.27 4.96 7.93
CA TYR A 14 0.15 4.66 7.72
C TYR A 14 0.81 5.70 6.82
N ASP A 15 2.15 5.74 6.88
CA ASP A 15 2.91 6.50 5.91
C ASP A 15 2.88 5.79 4.56
N PHE A 16 2.84 6.56 3.49
CA PHE A 16 2.75 6.05 2.14
C PHE A 16 3.99 6.36 1.33
N VAL A 17 4.34 5.43 0.47
CA VAL A 17 5.23 5.64 -0.66
C VAL A 17 4.33 5.72 -1.88
N GLY A 18 4.47 6.75 -2.69
CA GLY A 18 3.60 6.94 -3.85
C GLY A 18 4.34 7.36 -5.10
N LEU A 19 3.60 7.43 -6.19
CA LEU A 19 4.11 7.99 -7.43
C LEU A 19 4.04 9.51 -7.36
N ASN A 20 4.84 10.16 -8.19
CA ASN A 20 4.88 11.62 -8.24
C ASN A 20 3.58 12.18 -8.82
N ARG A 21 3.43 13.49 -8.71
CA ARG A 21 2.25 14.20 -9.20
C ARG A 21 2.00 13.91 -10.67
N GLY A 22 0.72 13.88 -11.03
CA GLY A 22 0.31 13.65 -12.40
C GLY A 22 0.03 12.20 -12.73
N SER A 23 0.35 11.26 -11.83
CA SER A 23 -0.02 9.88 -12.07
C SER A 23 -1.50 9.67 -11.82
N SER A 24 -2.13 8.84 -12.65
CA SER A 24 -3.55 8.51 -12.45
C SER A 24 -3.77 7.74 -11.17
N LEU A 25 -2.82 6.92 -10.76
CA LEU A 25 -2.91 6.19 -9.51
C LEU A 25 -2.90 7.13 -8.30
N LEU A 26 -2.04 8.13 -8.30
CA LEU A 26 -2.01 9.10 -7.21
C LEU A 26 -3.32 9.88 -7.15
N GLU A 27 -3.86 10.30 -8.28
CA GLU A 27 -5.15 10.98 -8.31
C GLU A 27 -6.27 10.10 -7.75
N LEU A 28 -6.28 8.84 -8.14
CA LEU A 28 -7.30 7.90 -7.70
C LEU A 28 -7.26 7.71 -6.18
N THR A 29 -6.09 7.48 -5.63
CA THR A 29 -5.94 7.28 -4.19
C THR A 29 -6.20 8.57 -3.40
N SER A 30 -5.78 9.72 -3.92
CA SER A 30 -6.04 11.00 -3.27
C SER A 30 -7.53 11.30 -3.18
N ARG A 31 -8.28 11.03 -4.24
CA ARG A 31 -9.72 11.19 -4.23
C ARG A 31 -10.39 10.26 -3.25
N ALA A 32 -9.90 9.03 -3.17
CA ALA A 32 -10.44 8.07 -2.21
C ALA A 32 -10.20 8.53 -0.77
N ALA A 33 -9.04 9.10 -0.48
CA ALA A 33 -8.75 9.64 0.84
C ALA A 33 -9.67 10.83 1.17
N GLU A 34 -9.92 11.71 0.20
CA GLU A 34 -10.80 12.86 0.40
C GLU A 34 -12.21 12.43 0.73
N LYS A 35 -12.71 11.37 0.15
CA LYS A 35 -14.04 10.84 0.47
C LYS A 35 -14.15 10.38 1.90
N GLU A 36 -13.05 9.99 2.51
CA GLU A 36 -12.98 9.63 3.91
C GLU A 36 -12.64 10.83 4.81
N GLU A 37 -12.60 12.03 4.22
CA GLU A 37 -12.24 13.26 4.93
C GLU A 37 -10.85 13.17 5.55
N GLN A 38 -9.92 12.50 4.86
CA GLN A 38 -8.56 12.29 5.32
C GLN A 38 -7.57 12.62 4.22
N HIS A 39 -6.30 12.67 4.57
CA HIS A 39 -5.20 12.84 3.65
C HIS A 39 -4.24 11.68 3.77
N MET A 40 -3.63 11.30 2.65
CA MET A 40 -2.55 10.33 2.68
C MET A 40 -1.30 10.98 3.27
N HIS A 41 -0.68 10.31 4.22
CA HIS A 41 0.61 10.76 4.75
C HIS A 41 1.71 10.32 3.78
N MET A 42 1.96 11.12 2.76
CA MET A 42 2.91 10.81 1.71
C MET A 42 4.32 11.11 2.18
N ARG A 43 5.05 10.06 2.55
CA ARG A 43 6.41 10.21 3.07
C ARG A 43 7.43 10.44 1.96
N VAL A 44 7.25 9.75 0.83
CA VAL A 44 8.13 9.89 -0.33
C VAL A 44 7.35 9.62 -1.59
N GLN A 45 7.67 10.34 -2.64
CA GLN A 45 7.10 10.13 -3.97
C GLN A 45 8.23 9.83 -4.94
N VAL A 46 8.01 8.83 -5.78
CA VAL A 46 9.01 8.37 -6.73
C VAL A 46 8.38 8.29 -8.12
N ARG A 47 9.19 7.96 -9.13
CA ARG A 47 8.76 8.04 -10.53
C ARG A 47 8.34 6.71 -11.14
N SER A 48 8.55 5.60 -10.45
CA SER A 48 8.25 4.29 -11.01
C SER A 48 7.77 3.34 -9.94
N PHE A 49 7.08 2.28 -10.36
CA PHE A 49 6.68 1.23 -9.44
C PHE A 49 7.87 0.49 -8.88
N ASP A 50 8.93 0.33 -9.67
CA ASP A 50 10.16 -0.30 -9.19
C ASP A 50 10.74 0.48 -8.03
N ALA A 51 10.85 1.80 -8.17
CA ALA A 51 11.34 2.65 -7.09
C ALA A 51 10.41 2.61 -5.87
N MET A 52 9.08 2.57 -6.09
CA MET A 52 8.15 2.43 -4.98
C MET A 52 8.43 1.15 -4.19
N CYS A 53 8.60 0.03 -4.86
CA CYS A 53 8.86 -1.24 -4.19
C CYS A 53 10.14 -1.20 -3.38
N HIS A 54 11.19 -0.57 -3.90
CA HIS A 54 12.45 -0.42 -3.16
C HIS A 54 12.28 0.45 -1.91
N MET A 55 11.51 1.52 -2.01
CA MET A 55 11.25 2.38 -0.85
C MET A 55 10.41 1.68 0.21
N ILE A 56 9.42 0.90 -0.24
CA ILE A 56 8.62 0.08 0.67
C ILE A 56 9.50 -0.96 1.36
N ALA A 57 10.39 -1.61 0.61
CA ALA A 57 11.33 -2.57 1.17
C ALA A 57 12.25 -1.92 2.19
N ALA A 58 12.61 -0.67 1.98
CA ALA A 58 13.45 0.08 2.93
C ALA A 58 12.69 0.50 4.20
N GLY A 59 11.39 0.26 4.26
CA GLY A 59 10.61 0.54 5.46
C GLY A 59 10.07 1.96 5.54
N LEU A 60 10.01 2.68 4.41
CA LEU A 60 9.55 4.07 4.41
C LEU A 60 8.02 4.18 4.48
N GLY A 61 7.30 3.10 4.24
CA GLY A 61 5.85 3.13 4.31
C GLY A 61 5.23 1.99 3.53
N VAL A 62 3.92 2.07 3.33
CA VAL A 62 3.18 1.13 2.49
C VAL A 62 2.89 1.80 1.15
N GLY A 63 2.50 1.03 0.15
CA GLY A 63 2.18 1.60 -1.14
C GLY A 63 1.04 0.87 -1.82
N VAL A 64 0.25 1.60 -2.60
CA VAL A 64 -0.81 1.04 -3.42
C VAL A 64 -0.24 0.77 -4.80
N LEU A 65 -0.32 -0.47 -5.25
CA LEU A 65 0.30 -0.93 -6.49
C LEU A 65 -0.67 -1.76 -7.32
N PRO A 66 -0.58 -1.69 -8.66
CA PRO A 66 -1.21 -2.71 -9.50
C PRO A 66 -0.39 -3.99 -9.41
N LEU A 67 -0.98 -5.02 -8.85
CA LEU A 67 -0.26 -6.26 -8.59
C LEU A 67 0.39 -6.83 -9.85
N GLY A 68 -0.33 -6.85 -10.97
CA GLY A 68 0.19 -7.41 -12.21
C GLY A 68 1.43 -6.72 -12.74
N ALA A 69 1.63 -5.44 -12.39
CA ALA A 69 2.81 -4.69 -12.83
C ALA A 69 4.03 -4.88 -11.93
N CYS A 70 3.83 -5.43 -10.73
CA CYS A 70 4.87 -5.41 -9.70
C CYS A 70 5.22 -6.80 -9.14
N VAL A 71 4.77 -7.87 -9.79
CA VAL A 71 4.97 -9.24 -9.26
C VAL A 71 6.44 -9.54 -9.03
N SER A 72 7.29 -9.22 -9.99
CA SER A 72 8.73 -9.51 -9.89
C SER A 72 9.37 -8.79 -8.71
N GLN A 73 9.07 -7.52 -8.56
CA GLN A 73 9.64 -6.70 -7.49
C GLN A 73 9.15 -7.16 -6.12
N VAL A 74 7.86 -7.48 -6.04
CA VAL A 74 7.27 -7.96 -4.79
C VAL A 74 7.96 -9.24 -4.34
N GLN A 75 8.19 -10.17 -5.26
CA GLN A 75 8.86 -11.42 -4.95
C GLN A 75 10.34 -11.19 -4.60
N ALA A 76 11.04 -10.43 -5.43
CA ALA A 76 12.48 -10.21 -5.22
C ALA A 76 12.77 -9.49 -3.91
N LEU A 77 11.93 -8.57 -3.52
CA LEU A 77 12.12 -7.76 -2.31
C LEU A 77 11.41 -8.36 -1.10
N LYS A 78 10.77 -9.49 -1.26
CA LYS A 78 10.06 -10.20 -0.19
C LYS A 78 8.99 -9.34 0.48
N LEU A 79 8.28 -8.58 -0.33
CA LEU A 79 7.16 -7.78 0.15
C LEU A 79 5.91 -8.64 0.28
N LYS A 80 5.00 -8.21 1.14
CA LYS A 80 3.68 -8.80 1.24
C LYS A 80 2.67 -7.85 0.60
N THR A 81 1.59 -8.42 0.08
CA THR A 81 0.52 -7.64 -0.52
C THR A 81 -0.83 -8.08 0.03
N VAL A 82 -1.73 -7.11 0.13
CA VAL A 82 -3.11 -7.35 0.54
C VAL A 82 -4.01 -6.63 -0.46
N ARG A 83 -5.06 -7.30 -0.91
CA ARG A 83 -5.99 -6.69 -1.86
C ARG A 83 -6.77 -5.55 -1.22
N LEU A 84 -6.93 -4.47 -1.98
CA LEU A 84 -7.89 -3.44 -1.62
C LEU A 84 -9.29 -3.91 -2.00
N GLN A 85 -10.19 -3.90 -1.03
CA GLN A 85 -11.55 -4.36 -1.26
C GLN A 85 -12.46 -3.27 -1.83
N ASP A 86 -12.00 -2.04 -1.87
CA ASP A 86 -12.77 -0.90 -2.35
C ASP A 86 -13.14 -1.07 -3.82
N ALA A 87 -14.36 -0.68 -4.18
CA ALA A 87 -14.85 -0.85 -5.54
C ALA A 87 -13.98 -0.14 -6.58
N TRP A 88 -13.47 1.04 -6.23
CA TRP A 88 -12.63 1.82 -7.15
C TRP A 88 -11.29 1.14 -7.45
N ALA A 89 -10.87 0.20 -6.63
CA ALA A 89 -9.64 -0.55 -6.87
C ALA A 89 -9.79 -1.62 -7.95
N GLN A 90 -11.01 -1.97 -8.30
CA GLN A 90 -11.35 -2.89 -9.40
C GLN A 90 -10.64 -4.24 -9.32
N ARG A 91 -10.33 -4.70 -8.12
CA ARG A 91 -9.61 -5.96 -7.86
C ARG A 91 -8.21 -6.00 -8.47
N LYS A 92 -7.69 -4.86 -8.91
CA LYS A 92 -6.36 -4.79 -9.53
C LYS A 92 -5.30 -4.20 -8.61
N LEU A 93 -5.73 -3.50 -7.58
CA LEU A 93 -4.81 -2.80 -6.70
C LEU A 93 -4.63 -3.55 -5.39
N VAL A 94 -3.39 -3.53 -4.93
CA VAL A 94 -3.01 -4.11 -3.64
C VAL A 94 -2.25 -3.08 -2.83
N VAL A 95 -2.22 -3.29 -1.52
CA VAL A 95 -1.32 -2.56 -0.64
C VAL A 95 -0.12 -3.44 -0.40
N ALA A 96 1.08 -2.93 -0.69
CA ALA A 96 2.33 -3.63 -0.48
C ALA A 96 3.02 -3.08 0.77
N PHE A 97 3.66 -3.96 1.53
CA PHE A 97 4.37 -3.57 2.74
C PHE A 97 5.51 -4.55 3.01
N ASN A 98 6.45 -4.12 3.85
CA ASN A 98 7.57 -4.99 4.25
C ASN A 98 7.27 -5.53 5.65
N PRO A 99 6.95 -6.84 5.78
CA PRO A 99 6.57 -7.41 7.06
C PRO A 99 7.72 -7.49 8.07
N GLN A 100 8.96 -7.30 7.63
CA GLN A 100 10.14 -7.39 8.48
C GLN A 100 10.59 -6.05 9.04
N ARG A 101 9.92 -4.95 8.65
CA ARG A 101 10.25 -3.62 9.15
C ARG A 101 9.35 -3.23 10.29
N GLU A 102 9.91 -2.48 11.25
CA GLU A 102 9.12 -1.95 12.34
C GLU A 102 8.11 -0.95 11.82
N LEU A 103 6.88 -1.10 12.31
CA LEU A 103 5.78 -0.22 12.01
C LEU A 103 5.19 0.27 13.33
N SER A 104 4.25 1.21 13.25
CA SER A 104 3.52 1.64 14.44
C SER A 104 2.78 0.45 15.06
N PRO A 105 2.42 0.51 16.35
CA PRO A 105 1.66 -0.58 16.97
C PRO A 105 0.40 -0.95 16.22
N SER A 106 -0.34 0.03 15.69
CA SER A 106 -1.54 -0.26 14.90
C SER A 106 -1.21 -0.96 13.60
N ALA A 107 -0.09 -0.59 12.95
CA ALA A 107 0.34 -1.25 11.74
C ALA A 107 0.75 -2.69 12.01
N LEU A 108 1.43 -2.95 13.13
CA LEU A 108 1.78 -4.30 13.53
C LEU A 108 0.55 -5.16 13.77
N LEU A 109 -0.47 -4.60 14.42
CA LEU A 109 -1.73 -5.31 14.64
C LEU A 109 -2.40 -5.66 13.33
N LEU A 110 -2.44 -4.70 12.40
CA LEU A 110 -3.02 -4.96 11.09
C LEU A 110 -2.27 -6.07 10.37
N MET A 111 -0.95 -6.02 10.37
CA MET A 111 -0.12 -7.06 9.74
C MET A 111 -0.39 -8.43 10.35
N GLN A 112 -0.50 -8.51 11.67
CA GLN A 112 -0.80 -9.76 12.33
C GLN A 112 -2.15 -10.32 11.92
N GLN A 113 -3.15 -9.47 11.80
CA GLN A 113 -4.48 -9.87 11.35
C GLN A 113 -4.48 -10.34 9.88
N LEU A 114 -3.69 -9.69 9.05
CA LEU A 114 -3.65 -9.99 7.62
C LEU A 114 -2.81 -11.20 7.29
N THR A 115 -1.79 -11.48 8.09
CA THR A 115 -0.87 -12.59 7.85
C THR A 115 -1.17 -13.83 8.69
N ALA A 116 -1.90 -13.67 9.78
CA ALA A 116 -2.35 -14.80 10.59
C ALA A 116 -3.40 -15.58 9.80
N ALA A 117 -3.17 -16.82 9.63
CA ALA A 117 -4.06 -17.57 8.75
C ALA A 117 -4.81 -18.62 9.52
#